data_fc0abefcf50d75c1d86f2e182c26d74d
#
_entry.id   fc0abefcf50d75c1d86f2e182c26d74d
#
_cell.length_a   1.000
_cell.length_b   1.000
_cell.length_c   1.000
_cell.angle_alpha   90.00
_cell.angle_beta   90.00
_cell.angle_gamma   90.00
#
_symmetry.space_group_name_H-M   'P 1'
#
loop_
_entity.id
_entity.type
_entity.pdbx_description
1 polymer ?
#
loop_
_entity_poly.entity_id
_entity_poly.type
_entity_poly.pdbx_seq_one_letter_code
_entity_poly.pdbx_strand_id
1 'polypeptide(L)'
;FEPSSENRRILRKGEGIAMQLVPRAEFDFSSARKEFFLKYAEARYGAGVMPPERLELLFNSPLATHLMVFNDAATGAELGVVLLYLAAPRVAFYRFSFYDLNHPNRSLGLFLMTTAVNYFQEQKFTHLYLGTCYSERALYKTQFDGVEFFNGFRWSRNLDELKHLLRRDAKKHLLDTTEFRELFYEGDFGKISKAGNFSVKLK
;
A
#
# COMPACT_ATOMS: atom_id res chain seq x y z
N PHE A 1 14.21 6.61 11.69
CA PHE A 1 13.73 5.24 11.99
C PHE A 1 14.81 4.44 12.67
N GLU A 2 14.53 3.91 13.84
CA GLU A 2 15.35 2.92 14.51
C GLU A 2 14.61 1.58 14.52
N PRO A 3 15.22 0.49 14.01
CA PRO A 3 14.56 -0.81 14.00
C PRO A 3 14.23 -1.29 15.40
N SER A 4 12.97 -1.51 15.70
CA SER A 4 12.50 -2.14 16.93
C SER A 4 13.00 -3.60 17.05
N SER A 5 12.84 -4.22 18.22
CA SER A 5 13.12 -5.66 18.38
C SER A 5 12.33 -6.52 17.40
N GLU A 6 11.08 -6.14 17.13
CA GLU A 6 10.22 -6.83 16.17
C GLU A 6 10.70 -6.62 14.72
N ASN A 7 11.09 -5.39 14.34
CA ASN A 7 11.66 -5.14 13.01
C ASN A 7 12.91 -5.98 12.79
N ARG A 8 13.82 -6.04 13.78
CA ARG A 8 15.01 -6.89 13.73
C ARG A 8 14.67 -8.37 13.62
N ARG A 9 13.65 -8.85 14.33
CA ARG A 9 13.16 -10.23 14.24
C ARG A 9 12.65 -10.55 12.85
N ILE A 10 11.91 -9.62 12.23
CA ILE A 10 11.39 -9.77 10.87
C ILE A 10 12.52 -9.81 9.85
N LEU A 11 13.51 -8.92 9.95
CA LEU A 11 14.67 -8.92 9.06
C LEU A 11 15.45 -10.24 9.14
N ARG A 12 15.69 -10.77 10.35
CA ARG A 12 16.34 -12.10 10.51
C ARG A 12 15.56 -13.25 9.89
N LYS A 13 14.23 -13.21 9.90
CA LYS A 13 13.40 -14.21 9.21
C LYS A 13 13.51 -14.18 7.70
N GLY A 14 14.05 -13.13 7.13
CA GLY A 14 14.34 -12.98 5.71
C GLY A 14 15.81 -13.27 5.35
N GLU A 15 16.61 -13.84 6.27
CA GLU A 15 17.94 -14.33 5.91
C GLU A 15 17.86 -15.28 4.71
N GLY A 16 18.75 -15.11 3.74
CA GLY A 16 18.71 -15.86 2.48
C GLY A 16 17.79 -15.25 1.42
N ILE A 17 17.14 -14.11 1.68
CA ILE A 17 16.38 -13.36 0.66
C ILE A 17 17.22 -12.17 0.21
N ALA A 18 17.57 -12.14 -1.08
CA ALA A 18 18.24 -11.01 -1.72
C ALA A 18 17.21 -10.01 -2.24
N MET A 19 17.53 -8.71 -2.17
CA MET A 19 16.71 -7.63 -2.72
C MET A 19 17.50 -6.83 -3.73
N GLN A 20 16.87 -6.54 -4.87
CA GLN A 20 17.41 -5.68 -5.92
C GLN A 20 16.41 -4.57 -6.24
N LEU A 21 16.89 -3.32 -6.34
CA LEU A 21 16.11 -2.19 -6.85
C LEU A 21 16.30 -2.13 -8.38
N VAL A 22 15.19 -2.21 -9.12
CA VAL A 22 15.18 -2.28 -10.58
C VAL A 22 14.33 -1.13 -11.12
N PRO A 23 14.82 -0.33 -12.09
CA PRO A 23 13.99 0.62 -12.82
C PRO A 23 12.80 -0.09 -13.47
N ARG A 24 11.61 0.55 -13.47
CA ARG A 24 10.41 -0.05 -14.09
C ARG A 24 10.63 -0.40 -15.57
N ALA A 25 11.42 0.41 -16.29
CA ALA A 25 11.71 0.17 -17.69
C ALA A 25 12.54 -1.09 -17.96
N GLU A 26 13.30 -1.55 -16.98
CA GLU A 26 14.14 -2.74 -17.04
C GLU A 26 13.45 -3.99 -16.48
N PHE A 27 12.29 -3.80 -15.83
CA PHE A 27 11.57 -4.91 -15.24
C PHE A 27 10.73 -5.64 -16.30
N ASP A 28 11.01 -6.93 -16.48
CA ASP A 28 10.21 -7.80 -17.35
C ASP A 28 8.84 -8.05 -16.72
N PHE A 29 7.82 -7.39 -17.24
CA PHE A 29 6.42 -7.57 -16.83
C PHE A 29 5.77 -8.67 -17.70
N SER A 30 6.32 -9.88 -17.62
CA SER A 30 5.93 -11.06 -18.40
C SER A 30 4.54 -11.58 -18.03
N SER A 31 3.98 -12.43 -18.89
CA SER A 31 2.69 -13.08 -18.65
C SER A 31 2.70 -13.94 -17.38
N ALA A 32 3.81 -14.62 -17.08
CA ALA A 32 3.95 -15.43 -15.88
C ALA A 32 3.87 -14.55 -14.60
N ARG A 33 4.53 -13.39 -14.60
CA ARG A 33 4.45 -12.44 -13.47
C ARG A 33 3.06 -11.83 -13.33
N LYS A 34 2.40 -11.49 -14.45
CA LYS A 34 1.01 -11.00 -14.43
C LYS A 34 0.07 -12.02 -13.78
N GLU A 35 0.18 -13.27 -14.18
CA GLU A 35 -0.61 -14.37 -13.61
C GLU A 35 -0.35 -14.53 -12.10
N PHE A 36 0.91 -14.49 -11.68
CA PHE A 36 1.29 -14.54 -10.28
C PHE A 36 0.68 -13.37 -9.48
N PHE A 37 0.76 -12.14 -10.00
CA PHE A 37 0.21 -10.95 -9.34
C PHE A 37 -1.31 -10.98 -9.24
N LEU A 38 -1.99 -11.47 -10.27
CA LEU A 38 -3.45 -11.64 -10.26
C LEU A 38 -3.89 -12.70 -9.25
N LYS A 39 -3.23 -13.85 -9.21
CA LYS A 39 -3.49 -14.92 -8.23
C LYS A 39 -3.26 -14.42 -6.79
N TYR A 40 -2.16 -13.70 -6.56
CA TYR A 40 -1.90 -13.06 -5.28
C TYR A 40 -3.04 -12.11 -4.88
N ALA A 41 -3.43 -11.23 -5.79
CA ALA A 41 -4.46 -10.22 -5.53
C ALA A 41 -5.83 -10.86 -5.22
N GLU A 42 -6.22 -11.89 -5.96
CA GLU A 42 -7.43 -12.64 -5.72
C GLU A 42 -7.43 -13.33 -4.34
N ALA A 43 -6.34 -14.01 -4.00
CA ALA A 43 -6.19 -14.70 -2.72
C ALA A 43 -6.16 -13.72 -1.53
N ARG A 44 -5.59 -12.52 -1.72
CA ARG A 44 -5.37 -11.55 -0.63
C ARG A 44 -6.52 -10.57 -0.45
N TYR A 45 -7.16 -10.16 -1.52
CA TYR A 45 -8.17 -9.09 -1.53
C TYR A 45 -9.56 -9.57 -1.96
N GLY A 46 -9.67 -10.73 -2.56
CA GLY A 46 -10.89 -11.28 -3.12
C GLY A 46 -11.02 -11.10 -4.64
N ALA A 47 -11.93 -11.88 -5.23
CA ALA A 47 -12.19 -11.87 -6.66
C ALA A 47 -12.64 -10.48 -7.15
N GLY A 48 -12.15 -10.07 -8.33
CA GLY A 48 -12.54 -8.83 -8.99
C GLY A 48 -11.93 -7.55 -8.43
N VAL A 49 -11.18 -7.60 -7.30
CA VAL A 49 -10.54 -6.40 -6.73
C VAL A 49 -9.38 -5.91 -7.59
N MET A 50 -8.66 -6.81 -8.25
CA MET A 50 -7.56 -6.50 -9.18
C MET A 50 -7.82 -7.19 -10.53
N PRO A 51 -8.68 -6.64 -11.40
CA PRO A 51 -8.81 -7.16 -12.75
C PRO A 51 -7.54 -6.90 -13.57
N PRO A 52 -7.28 -7.65 -14.67
CA PRO A 52 -6.07 -7.51 -15.49
C PRO A 52 -5.80 -6.08 -15.95
N GLU A 53 -6.83 -5.34 -16.33
CA GLU A 53 -6.74 -3.96 -16.81
C GLU A 53 -6.22 -3.03 -15.70
N ARG A 54 -6.64 -3.25 -14.46
CA ARG A 54 -6.16 -2.48 -13.29
C ARG A 54 -4.70 -2.79 -13.00
N LEU A 55 -4.28 -4.05 -13.14
CA LEU A 55 -2.89 -4.45 -12.98
C LEU A 55 -2.02 -3.77 -14.05
N GLU A 56 -2.46 -3.78 -15.32
CA GLU A 56 -1.77 -3.09 -16.43
C GLU A 56 -1.65 -1.58 -16.16
N LEU A 57 -2.73 -0.93 -15.76
CA LEU A 57 -2.72 0.49 -15.41
C LEU A 57 -1.77 0.79 -14.25
N LEU A 58 -1.69 -0.10 -13.26
CA LEU A 58 -0.80 0.06 -12.12
C LEU A 58 0.68 0.05 -12.54
N PHE A 59 1.08 -0.92 -13.38
CA PHE A 59 2.45 -1.08 -13.84
C PHE A 59 2.86 -0.10 -14.95
N ASN A 60 1.92 0.33 -15.80
CA ASN A 60 2.17 1.29 -16.88
C ASN A 60 1.95 2.76 -16.46
N SER A 61 1.58 2.99 -15.21
CA SER A 61 1.45 4.33 -14.66
C SER A 61 2.81 5.04 -14.62
N PRO A 62 2.88 6.35 -14.94
CA PRO A 62 4.11 7.13 -14.73
C PRO A 62 4.55 7.20 -13.26
N LEU A 63 3.64 6.83 -12.35
CA LEU A 63 3.93 6.67 -10.92
C LEU A 63 4.49 5.29 -10.56
N ALA A 64 4.80 4.44 -11.51
CA ALA A 64 5.52 3.18 -11.35
C ALA A 64 6.95 3.37 -11.88
N THR A 65 7.87 3.87 -11.05
CA THR A 65 9.21 4.23 -11.48
C THR A 65 10.23 3.11 -11.27
N HIS A 66 10.09 2.38 -10.16
CA HIS A 66 11.02 1.33 -9.75
C HIS A 66 10.28 0.16 -9.09
N LEU A 67 10.99 -0.96 -9.01
CA LEU A 67 10.54 -2.11 -8.24
C LEU A 67 11.69 -2.59 -7.33
N MET A 68 11.32 -3.03 -6.11
CA MET A 68 12.18 -3.92 -5.34
C MET A 68 11.79 -5.35 -5.69
N VAL A 69 12.73 -6.13 -6.20
CA VAL A 69 12.56 -7.54 -6.52
C VAL A 69 13.27 -8.35 -5.44
N PHE A 70 12.56 -9.32 -4.88
CA PHE A 70 13.05 -10.17 -3.81
C PHE A 70 13.17 -11.60 -4.30
N ASN A 71 14.36 -12.16 -4.21
CA ASN A 71 14.66 -13.50 -4.67
C ASN A 71 15.25 -14.33 -3.54
N ASP A 72 14.98 -15.62 -3.54
CA ASP A 72 15.73 -16.58 -2.75
C ASP A 72 17.20 -16.58 -3.22
N ALA A 73 18.13 -16.32 -2.33
CA ALA A 73 19.53 -16.14 -2.68
C ALA A 73 20.21 -17.45 -3.13
N ALA A 74 19.70 -18.60 -2.70
CA ALA A 74 20.25 -19.90 -3.05
C ALA A 74 19.74 -20.43 -4.39
N THR A 75 18.46 -20.21 -4.69
CA THR A 75 17.79 -20.76 -5.87
C THR A 75 17.58 -19.73 -6.98
N GLY A 76 17.62 -18.42 -6.65
CA GLY A 76 17.26 -17.34 -7.55
C GLY A 76 15.76 -17.18 -7.79
N ALA A 77 14.93 -18.00 -7.14
CA ALA A 77 13.47 -17.93 -7.31
C ALA A 77 12.91 -16.60 -6.82
N GLU A 78 12.07 -15.95 -7.63
CA GLU A 78 11.38 -14.72 -7.24
C GLU A 78 10.34 -15.00 -6.16
N LEU A 79 10.48 -14.34 -5.02
CA LEU A 79 9.60 -14.47 -3.85
C LEU A 79 8.60 -13.34 -3.73
N GLY A 80 8.89 -12.19 -4.33
CA GLY A 80 8.00 -11.06 -4.28
C GLY A 80 8.56 -9.80 -4.93
N VAL A 81 7.66 -8.87 -5.17
CA VAL A 81 7.95 -7.60 -5.83
C VAL A 81 7.23 -6.47 -5.10
N VAL A 82 7.90 -5.34 -4.94
CA VAL A 82 7.31 -4.11 -4.43
C VAL A 82 7.35 -3.04 -5.51
N LEU A 83 6.20 -2.53 -5.89
CA LEU A 83 6.08 -1.42 -6.84
C LEU A 83 6.26 -0.10 -6.12
N LEU A 84 7.15 0.74 -6.64
CA LEU A 84 7.57 1.99 -6.03
C LEU A 84 7.37 3.18 -6.97
N TYR A 85 7.12 4.32 -6.36
CA TYR A 85 7.33 5.62 -6.98
C TYR A 85 8.46 6.34 -6.24
N LEU A 86 9.53 6.67 -6.96
CA LEU A 86 10.64 7.46 -6.43
C LEU A 86 10.58 8.85 -7.03
N ALA A 87 10.44 9.85 -6.17
CA ALA A 87 10.45 11.27 -6.53
C ALA A 87 11.74 11.92 -6.04
N ALA A 88 12.39 12.64 -6.97
CA ALA A 88 13.58 13.42 -6.61
C ALA A 88 13.20 14.55 -5.62
N PRO A 89 14.09 14.93 -4.68
CA PRO A 89 15.38 14.31 -4.50
C PRO A 89 15.40 13.12 -3.53
N ARG A 90 14.39 12.92 -2.67
CA ARG A 90 14.47 11.91 -1.60
C ARG A 90 13.12 11.50 -1.03
N VAL A 91 12.12 11.31 -1.88
CA VAL A 91 10.80 10.83 -1.47
C VAL A 91 10.52 9.51 -2.19
N ALA A 92 10.08 8.52 -1.44
CA ALA A 92 9.64 7.25 -1.98
C ALA A 92 8.19 6.96 -1.57
N PHE A 93 7.48 6.22 -2.39
CA PHE A 93 6.14 5.75 -2.13
C PHE A 93 6.05 4.24 -2.39
N TYR A 94 5.74 3.47 -1.34
CA TYR A 94 5.47 2.05 -1.39
C TYR A 94 4.04 1.86 -1.88
N ARG A 95 3.86 1.62 -3.17
CA ARG A 95 2.53 1.61 -3.78
C ARG A 95 1.80 0.30 -3.61
N PHE A 96 2.47 -0.80 -3.94
CA PHE A 96 1.87 -2.13 -3.95
C PHE A 96 2.94 -3.20 -3.75
N SER A 97 2.56 -4.35 -3.21
CA SER A 97 3.45 -5.51 -3.14
C SER A 97 2.70 -6.78 -3.51
N PHE A 98 3.41 -7.66 -4.18
CA PHE A 98 2.99 -9.01 -4.55
C PHE A 98 4.06 -9.96 -4.02
N TYR A 99 3.68 -11.04 -3.37
CA TYR A 99 4.64 -11.98 -2.83
C TYR A 99 4.04 -13.38 -2.68
N ASP A 100 4.90 -14.39 -2.59
CA ASP A 100 4.48 -15.79 -2.42
C ASP A 100 3.80 -15.98 -1.05
N LEU A 101 2.49 -16.26 -1.10
CA LEU A 101 1.67 -16.51 0.09
C LEU A 101 1.96 -17.89 0.71
N ASN A 102 2.59 -18.80 -0.03
CA ASN A 102 2.92 -20.15 0.42
C ASN A 102 4.34 -20.24 1.00
N HIS A 103 5.12 -19.16 0.93
CA HIS A 103 6.47 -19.12 1.46
C HIS A 103 6.47 -19.45 2.96
N PRO A 104 7.42 -20.29 3.48
CA PRO A 104 7.50 -20.66 4.89
C PRO A 104 7.57 -19.46 5.85
N ASN A 105 8.18 -18.37 5.43
CA ASN A 105 8.17 -17.13 6.19
C ASN A 105 6.78 -16.48 6.12
N ARG A 106 5.92 -16.79 7.09
CA ARG A 106 4.57 -16.22 7.21
C ARG A 106 4.53 -14.69 7.34
N SER A 107 5.68 -14.05 7.57
CA SER A 107 5.81 -12.59 7.67
C SER A 107 6.43 -11.98 6.40
N LEU A 108 6.45 -12.69 5.27
CA LEU A 108 7.14 -12.24 4.05
C LEU A 108 6.71 -10.83 3.62
N GLY A 109 5.41 -10.54 3.56
CA GLY A 109 4.92 -9.20 3.19
C GLY A 109 5.42 -8.09 4.13
N LEU A 110 5.52 -8.40 5.43
CA LEU A 110 6.07 -7.47 6.41
C LEU A 110 7.59 -7.34 6.30
N PHE A 111 8.28 -8.43 5.94
CA PHE A 111 9.71 -8.41 5.63
C PHE A 111 10.00 -7.48 4.43
N LEU A 112 9.24 -7.60 3.34
CA LEU A 112 9.37 -6.72 2.17
C LEU A 112 9.25 -5.24 2.57
N MET A 113 8.25 -4.92 3.38
CA MET A 113 8.03 -3.55 3.83
C MET A 113 9.14 -3.06 4.78
N THR A 114 9.57 -3.88 5.73
CA THR A 114 10.64 -3.54 6.67
C THR A 114 11.97 -3.33 5.93
N THR A 115 12.26 -4.18 4.94
CA THR A 115 13.43 -4.04 4.08
C THR A 115 13.38 -2.74 3.28
N ALA A 116 12.20 -2.37 2.74
CA ALA A 116 12.06 -1.10 2.04
C ALA A 116 12.30 0.09 2.97
N VAL A 117 11.76 0.08 4.19
CA VAL A 117 11.99 1.16 5.19
C VAL A 117 13.48 1.28 5.49
N ASN A 118 14.15 0.16 5.77
CA ASN A 118 15.59 0.14 6.08
C ASN A 118 16.43 0.64 4.89
N TYR A 119 16.16 0.12 3.70
CA TYR A 119 16.87 0.51 2.46
C TYR A 119 16.76 2.01 2.21
N PHE A 120 15.55 2.59 2.22
CA PHE A 120 15.38 4.02 1.94
C PHE A 120 15.97 4.91 3.04
N GLN A 121 16.02 4.45 4.27
CA GLN A 121 16.75 5.12 5.34
C GLN A 121 18.27 5.14 5.05
N GLU A 122 18.86 4.00 4.71
CA GLU A 122 20.28 3.89 4.37
C GLU A 122 20.64 4.76 3.16
N GLN A 123 19.73 4.84 2.17
CA GLN A 123 19.86 5.72 1.01
C GLN A 123 19.54 7.20 1.33
N LYS A 124 19.31 7.55 2.62
CA LYS A 124 19.04 8.90 3.10
C LYS A 124 17.81 9.57 2.45
N PHE A 125 16.80 8.79 2.14
CA PHE A 125 15.49 9.35 1.77
C PHE A 125 14.86 10.05 2.96
N THR A 126 14.18 11.17 2.72
CA THR A 126 13.53 11.94 3.79
C THR A 126 12.19 11.35 4.20
N HIS A 127 11.47 10.77 3.24
CA HIS A 127 10.16 10.19 3.47
C HIS A 127 9.95 8.92 2.65
N LEU A 128 9.36 7.92 3.29
CA LEU A 128 8.75 6.76 2.63
C LEU A 128 7.27 6.71 2.97
N TYR A 129 6.42 6.96 2.00
CA TYR A 129 4.98 6.81 2.15
C TYR A 129 4.59 5.34 2.04
N LEU A 130 3.92 4.81 3.07
CA LEU A 130 3.48 3.41 3.13
C LEU A 130 2.03 3.22 2.63
N GLY A 131 1.47 4.27 2.02
CA GLY A 131 0.09 4.27 1.54
C GLY A 131 -0.93 4.56 2.64
N THR A 132 -2.18 4.19 2.39
CA THR A 132 -3.31 4.54 3.24
C THR A 132 -3.48 3.61 4.44
N CYS A 133 -4.11 4.13 5.50
CA CYS A 133 -4.51 3.37 6.67
C CYS A 133 -5.97 3.70 6.99
N TYR A 134 -6.93 3.07 6.29
CA TYR A 134 -8.37 3.32 6.44
C TYR A 134 -9.09 2.27 7.29
N SER A 135 -8.38 1.27 7.77
CA SER A 135 -8.95 0.23 8.63
C SER A 135 -7.90 -0.31 9.60
N GLU A 136 -8.36 -0.95 10.66
CA GLU A 136 -7.49 -1.61 11.65
C GLU A 136 -6.55 -2.64 11.00
N ARG A 137 -6.96 -3.28 9.91
CA ARG A 137 -6.12 -4.22 9.15
C ARG A 137 -4.84 -3.57 8.61
N ALA A 138 -4.81 -2.25 8.46
CA ALA A 138 -3.65 -1.50 7.96
C ALA A 138 -2.73 -0.98 9.09
N LEU A 139 -3.09 -1.16 10.37
CA LEU A 139 -2.29 -0.71 11.52
C LEU A 139 -0.89 -1.32 11.58
N TYR A 140 -0.65 -2.47 10.91
CA TYR A 140 0.71 -3.01 10.81
C TYR A 140 1.72 -2.04 10.19
N LYS A 141 1.27 -1.05 9.42
CA LYS A 141 2.12 0.00 8.84
C LYS A 141 2.65 0.99 9.88
N THR A 142 2.04 1.03 11.06
CA THR A 142 2.42 1.98 12.13
C THR A 142 3.46 1.41 13.09
N GLN A 143 4.01 0.22 12.82
CA GLN A 143 5.00 -0.42 13.68
C GLN A 143 6.42 0.19 13.58
N PHE A 144 6.61 1.09 12.63
CA PHE A 144 7.91 1.73 12.41
C PHE A 144 8.05 2.97 13.28
N ASP A 145 9.21 3.11 13.95
CA ASP A 145 9.49 4.32 14.70
C ASP A 145 9.49 5.55 13.81
N GLY A 146 8.98 6.66 14.34
CA GLY A 146 8.86 7.91 13.59
C GLY A 146 7.75 7.94 12.54
N VAL A 147 6.86 6.92 12.50
CA VAL A 147 5.73 6.94 11.58
C VAL A 147 4.77 8.10 11.87
N GLU A 148 4.33 8.74 10.81
CA GLU A 148 3.35 9.83 10.85
C GLU A 148 2.16 9.49 9.93
N PHE A 149 0.99 9.97 10.28
CA PHE A 149 -0.19 9.92 9.42
C PHE A 149 -0.80 11.32 9.27
N PHE A 150 -1.40 11.56 8.11
CA PHE A 150 -2.11 12.81 7.87
C PHE A 150 -3.56 12.68 8.35
N ASN A 151 -3.95 13.52 9.31
CA ASN A 151 -5.27 13.47 9.95
C ASN A 151 -6.34 14.34 9.27
N GLY A 152 -5.99 14.96 8.13
CA GLY A 152 -6.83 15.94 7.42
C GLY A 152 -6.38 17.39 7.62
N PHE A 153 -5.56 17.66 8.66
CA PHE A 153 -5.06 19.01 8.98
C PHE A 153 -3.55 19.05 9.03
N ARG A 154 -2.93 18.02 9.63
CA ARG A 154 -1.49 17.97 9.87
C ARG A 154 -1.00 16.51 9.90
N TRP A 155 0.30 16.35 9.84
CA TRP A 155 0.97 15.11 10.13
C TRP A 155 1.01 14.90 11.65
N SER A 156 0.61 13.72 12.12
CA SER A 156 0.50 13.36 13.54
C SER A 156 1.22 12.03 13.79
N ARG A 157 1.85 11.93 14.97
CA ARG A 157 2.46 10.68 15.49
C ARG A 157 1.59 10.01 16.54
N ASN A 158 0.44 10.59 16.86
CA ASN A 158 -0.43 10.09 17.91
C ASN A 158 -1.25 8.89 17.39
N LEU A 159 -0.80 7.68 17.71
CA LEU A 159 -1.48 6.45 17.28
C LEU A 159 -2.88 6.28 17.90
N ASP A 160 -3.15 6.87 19.06
CA ASP A 160 -4.48 6.81 19.65
C ASP A 160 -5.45 7.72 18.89
N GLU A 161 -4.97 8.86 18.37
CA GLU A 161 -5.72 9.69 17.42
C GLU A 161 -6.04 8.90 16.14
N LEU A 162 -5.06 8.20 15.56
CA LEU A 162 -5.29 7.36 14.38
C LEU A 162 -6.35 6.28 14.65
N LYS A 163 -6.24 5.54 15.74
CA LYS A 163 -7.23 4.53 16.13
C LYS A 163 -8.62 5.11 16.37
N HIS A 164 -8.69 6.33 16.93
CA HIS A 164 -9.95 7.03 17.09
C HIS A 164 -10.60 7.35 15.73
N LEU A 165 -9.82 7.87 14.78
CA LEU A 165 -10.28 8.16 13.42
C LEU A 165 -10.76 6.90 12.70
N LEU A 166 -10.01 5.80 12.78
CA LEU A 166 -10.40 4.51 12.19
C LEU A 166 -11.72 4.00 12.75
N ARG A 167 -11.94 4.11 14.07
CA ARG A 167 -13.21 3.71 14.71
C ARG A 167 -14.37 4.63 14.32
N ARG A 168 -14.11 5.92 14.17
CA ARG A 168 -15.10 6.88 13.66
C ARG A 168 -15.53 6.52 12.25
N ASP A 169 -14.56 6.28 11.36
CA ASP A 169 -14.80 6.03 9.95
C ASP A 169 -15.34 4.61 9.65
N ALA A 170 -15.21 3.69 10.61
CA ALA A 170 -15.85 2.38 10.55
C ALA A 170 -17.36 2.39 10.80
N LYS A 171 -17.88 3.50 11.33
CA LYS A 171 -19.33 3.67 11.50
C LYS A 171 -19.97 3.90 10.13
N LYS A 172 -21.17 3.34 9.93
CA LYS A 172 -21.95 3.60 8.72
C LYS A 172 -22.20 5.10 8.58
N HIS A 173 -21.78 5.67 7.45
CA HIS A 173 -22.17 7.01 7.07
C HIS A 173 -23.67 7.04 6.72
N LEU A 174 -24.30 8.20 6.83
CA LEU A 174 -25.71 8.36 6.42
C LEU A 174 -25.92 7.89 4.96
N LEU A 175 -24.96 8.17 4.08
CA LEU A 175 -25.00 7.73 2.67
C LEU A 175 -24.88 6.20 2.47
N ASP A 176 -24.40 5.45 3.46
CA ASP A 176 -24.38 3.98 3.43
C ASP A 176 -25.74 3.38 3.83
N THR A 177 -26.67 4.20 4.36
CA THR A 177 -27.99 3.78 4.80
C THR A 177 -28.94 3.83 3.61
N THR A 178 -29.47 2.68 3.19
CA THR A 178 -30.42 2.58 2.08
C THR A 178 -31.62 3.49 2.29
N GLU A 179 -32.20 3.45 3.49
CA GLU A 179 -33.33 4.28 3.87
C GLU A 179 -33.06 5.79 3.69
N PHE A 180 -31.88 6.29 4.08
CA PHE A 180 -31.52 7.69 3.89
C PHE A 180 -31.37 8.04 2.41
N ARG A 181 -30.77 7.14 1.62
CA ARG A 181 -30.60 7.35 0.17
C ARG A 181 -31.93 7.37 -0.57
N GLU A 182 -32.84 6.48 -0.22
CA GLU A 182 -34.17 6.45 -0.82
C GLU A 182 -35.01 7.67 -0.44
N LEU A 183 -34.97 8.07 0.83
CA LEU A 183 -35.77 9.19 1.34
C LEU A 183 -35.35 10.53 0.75
N PHE A 184 -34.07 10.79 0.57
CA PHE A 184 -33.56 12.10 0.17
C PHE A 184 -32.99 12.16 -1.24
N TYR A 185 -32.65 11.03 -1.85
CA TYR A 185 -31.94 10.97 -3.14
C TYR A 185 -32.53 9.94 -4.11
N GLU A 186 -33.71 9.40 -3.82
CA GLU A 186 -34.41 8.43 -4.68
C GLU A 186 -33.53 7.22 -5.07
N GLY A 187 -32.58 6.82 -4.23
CA GLY A 187 -31.63 5.75 -4.51
C GLY A 187 -30.55 6.11 -5.55
N ASP A 188 -30.55 7.32 -6.12
CA ASP A 188 -29.65 7.70 -7.22
C ASP A 188 -28.30 8.24 -6.70
N PHE A 189 -27.27 7.43 -6.84
CA PHE A 189 -25.88 7.80 -6.53
C PHE A 189 -25.39 8.99 -7.36
N GLY A 190 -25.89 9.17 -8.57
CA GLY A 190 -25.55 10.30 -9.43
C GLY A 190 -26.04 11.62 -8.87
N LYS A 191 -27.20 11.65 -8.21
CA LYS A 191 -27.70 12.82 -7.50
C LYS A 191 -26.84 13.17 -6.29
N ILE A 192 -26.39 12.17 -5.54
CA ILE A 192 -25.48 12.35 -4.38
C ILE A 192 -24.13 12.93 -4.83
N SER A 193 -23.53 12.41 -5.89
CA SER A 193 -22.24 12.88 -6.38
C SER A 193 -22.29 14.30 -6.93
N LYS A 194 -23.42 14.71 -7.53
CA LYS A 194 -23.64 16.09 -8.02
C LYS A 194 -23.88 17.08 -6.88
N ALA A 195 -24.51 16.66 -5.77
CA ALA A 195 -24.73 17.51 -4.59
C ALA A 195 -23.42 17.89 -3.88
N GLY A 196 -22.34 17.13 -4.07
CA GLY A 196 -21.01 17.43 -3.51
C GLY A 196 -20.23 18.53 -4.25
N ASN A 197 -20.71 18.99 -5.40
CA ASN A 197 -20.10 20.11 -6.13
C ASN A 197 -20.58 21.44 -5.54
N PHE A 198 -19.92 21.92 -4.50
CA PHE A 198 -20.09 23.28 -4.01
C PHE A 198 -19.54 24.26 -5.07
N SER A 199 -20.40 24.75 -5.95
CA SER A 199 -20.08 25.92 -6.78
C SER A 199 -20.53 27.16 -6.05
N VAL A 200 -19.61 27.98 -5.56
CA VAL A 200 -19.89 29.33 -5.10
C VAL A 200 -20.04 30.21 -6.36
N LYS A 201 -21.25 30.65 -6.69
CA LYS A 201 -21.43 31.71 -7.67
C LYS A 201 -20.99 33.01 -7.02
N LEU A 202 -19.81 33.48 -7.40
CA LEU A 202 -19.40 34.85 -7.08
C LEU A 202 -20.26 35.80 -7.93
N LYS A 203 -20.97 36.72 -7.27
CA LYS A 203 -21.69 37.83 -7.92
C LYS A 203 -20.71 38.94 -8.28
#